data_26d0f197d57da48df0e303cb0e37f7b4
#
_entry.id   26d0f197d57da48df0e303cb0e37f7b4
#
_cell.length_a   1.000
_cell.length_b   1.000
_cell.length_c   1.000
_cell.angle_alpha   90.00
_cell.angle_beta   90.00
_cell.angle_gamma   90.00
#
_symmetry.space_group_name_H-M   'P 1'
#
loop_
_entity.id
_entity.type
_entity.pdbx_description
1 polymer ?
#
loop_
_entity_poly.entity_id
_entity_poly.type
_entity_poly.pdbx_seq_one_letter_code
_entity_poly.pdbx_strand_id
1 'polypeptide(L)'
;MAGTRRISNPFYYGDLALDEAFTDRQSELKALEADLRNGQNVALIAPRRYGKSSLVRRATQRLAAAGVLVAEVDLMKTPTKEKLASALARSIYRDLAKGKAVKAKEQAKDHLKMFAGLRIAPVITVNPEDSSFSFSFSASHAEEDIDATLERLFELPAQLAAEQKKRVVLYFDEFQEITDIDPKLPTLMRAVFQEQPEVAHVYAGSKRDMMRRLFSDRNEPFYRSAKVMEIGMIPVGLFKRFLRARFDATDRGIADAVLDELLEITRGHPYGTQELAYALWEEVPEGFTAQTSDLEAALAAVLRAENAHFTLLWEKISRAQRLVLQALAAEPGRVQASGYRATFSLPAASTVQRAIEALAGDELVARRADGAYEIVEPFLAEWVLGYTT
;
A
#
# COMPACT_ATOMS: atom_id res chain seq x y z
N MET A 1 44.83 -10.60 4.64
CA MET A 1 43.89 -9.78 5.43
C MET A 1 42.49 -10.08 4.93
N ALA A 2 41.71 -10.85 5.70
CA ALA A 2 40.32 -11.13 5.35
C ALA A 2 39.55 -9.81 5.52
N GLY A 3 39.01 -9.29 4.43
CA GLY A 3 38.16 -8.12 4.47
C GLY A 3 36.93 -8.43 5.33
N THR A 4 36.80 -7.72 6.45
CA THR A 4 35.63 -7.76 7.33
C THR A 4 34.43 -7.39 6.46
N ARG A 5 33.58 -8.36 6.14
CA ARG A 5 32.28 -8.11 5.51
C ARG A 5 31.52 -7.23 6.49
N ARG A 6 31.35 -5.95 6.17
CA ARG A 6 30.53 -5.05 6.96
C ARG A 6 29.12 -5.65 6.97
N ILE A 7 28.67 -6.12 8.14
CA ILE A 7 27.30 -6.62 8.31
C ILE A 7 26.38 -5.43 8.06
N SER A 8 25.56 -5.52 7.04
CA SER A 8 24.59 -4.46 6.72
C SER A 8 23.41 -4.53 7.69
N ASN A 9 22.82 -3.37 7.98
CA ASN A 9 21.63 -3.27 8.82
C ASN A 9 20.53 -4.20 8.28
N PRO A 10 19.97 -5.11 9.08
CA PRO A 10 18.99 -6.10 8.63
C PRO A 10 17.57 -5.56 8.58
N PHE A 11 17.34 -4.34 9.05
CA PHE A 11 16.05 -3.66 9.01
C PHE A 11 15.94 -2.80 7.77
N TYR A 12 14.71 -2.66 7.27
CA TYR A 12 14.46 -1.95 6.02
C TYR A 12 13.13 -1.20 6.09
N TYR A 13 13.16 0.10 5.77
CA TYR A 13 12.00 0.97 5.72
C TYR A 13 12.11 1.94 4.54
N GLY A 14 11.01 2.58 4.15
CA GLY A 14 10.98 3.56 3.06
C GLY A 14 10.58 2.98 1.71
N ASP A 15 10.79 1.68 1.46
CA ASP A 15 10.46 1.01 0.21
C ASP A 15 9.79 -0.35 0.49
N LEU A 16 9.56 -1.16 -0.55
CA LEU A 16 8.90 -2.47 -0.40
C LEU A 16 9.76 -3.44 0.43
N ALA A 17 9.23 -3.88 1.56
CA ALA A 17 9.83 -4.95 2.34
C ALA A 17 9.62 -6.29 1.61
N LEU A 18 10.67 -6.84 1.03
CA LEU A 18 10.67 -8.12 0.32
C LEU A 18 11.65 -9.09 1.00
N ASP A 19 11.49 -10.38 0.72
CA ASP A 19 12.36 -11.45 1.19
C ASP A 19 12.60 -11.44 2.70
N GLU A 20 13.80 -11.20 3.14
CA GLU A 20 14.18 -11.22 4.54
C GLU A 20 13.63 -10.03 5.34
N ALA A 21 13.38 -8.88 4.72
CA ALA A 21 12.76 -7.72 5.35
C ALA A 21 11.23 -7.86 5.52
N PHE A 22 10.62 -8.89 4.88
CA PHE A 22 9.19 -9.15 4.99
C PHE A 22 8.86 -9.76 6.36
N THR A 23 8.27 -8.95 7.23
CA THR A 23 7.84 -9.37 8.55
C THR A 23 6.59 -10.23 8.47
N ASP A 24 6.54 -11.24 9.33
CA ASP A 24 5.56 -12.30 9.40
C ASP A 24 4.09 -11.90 9.16
N ARG A 25 3.61 -12.14 7.94
CA ARG A 25 2.21 -12.13 7.52
C ARG A 25 1.89 -13.42 6.76
N GLN A 26 2.41 -14.52 7.28
CA GLN A 26 2.31 -15.82 6.59
C GLN A 26 0.87 -16.31 6.45
N SER A 27 0.00 -16.00 7.40
CA SER A 27 -1.42 -16.32 7.35
C SER A 27 -2.13 -15.55 6.24
N GLU A 28 -1.92 -14.23 6.19
CA GLU A 28 -2.50 -13.36 5.17
C GLU A 28 -1.95 -13.68 3.78
N LEU A 29 -0.63 -13.95 3.69
CA LEU A 29 0.01 -14.33 2.45
C LEU A 29 -0.55 -15.65 1.90
N LYS A 30 -0.67 -16.69 2.74
CA LYS A 30 -1.26 -17.99 2.34
C LYS A 30 -2.72 -17.84 1.93
N ALA A 31 -3.51 -17.04 2.67
CA ALA A 31 -4.91 -16.81 2.35
C ALA A 31 -5.05 -16.08 1.00
N LEU A 32 -4.27 -15.01 0.78
CA LEU A 32 -4.27 -14.27 -0.47
C LEU A 32 -3.84 -15.14 -1.66
N GLU A 33 -2.75 -15.91 -1.52
CA GLU A 33 -2.31 -16.85 -2.57
C GLU A 33 -3.38 -17.91 -2.90
N ALA A 34 -4.05 -18.46 -1.89
CA ALA A 34 -5.09 -19.46 -2.08
C ALA A 34 -6.32 -18.85 -2.78
N ASP A 35 -6.78 -17.67 -2.35
CA ASP A 35 -7.91 -16.98 -2.96
C ASP A 35 -7.63 -16.70 -4.46
N LEU A 36 -6.49 -16.10 -4.77
CA LEU A 36 -6.12 -15.74 -6.15
C LEU A 36 -5.90 -16.98 -7.03
N ARG A 37 -5.30 -18.04 -6.50
CA ARG A 37 -5.14 -19.31 -7.24
C ARG A 37 -6.47 -19.95 -7.59
N ASN A 38 -7.48 -19.77 -6.75
CA ASN A 38 -8.84 -20.26 -6.96
C ASN A 38 -9.72 -19.32 -7.80
N GLY A 39 -9.17 -18.19 -8.29
CA GLY A 39 -9.92 -17.21 -9.09
C GLY A 39 -10.81 -16.27 -8.27
N GLN A 40 -10.62 -16.23 -6.94
CA GLN A 40 -11.37 -15.32 -6.08
C GLN A 40 -10.80 -13.91 -6.16
N ASN A 41 -11.67 -12.93 -6.42
CA ASN A 41 -11.32 -11.53 -6.33
C ASN A 41 -11.12 -11.11 -4.86
N VAL A 42 -10.13 -10.25 -4.60
CA VAL A 42 -9.79 -9.78 -3.26
C VAL A 42 -9.72 -8.25 -3.23
N ALA A 43 -10.44 -7.63 -2.29
CA ALA A 43 -10.29 -6.23 -1.93
C ALA A 43 -9.40 -6.13 -0.69
N LEU A 44 -8.15 -5.71 -0.85
CA LEU A 44 -7.14 -5.61 0.19
C LEU A 44 -7.13 -4.19 0.77
N ILE A 45 -7.53 -4.05 2.02
CA ILE A 45 -7.68 -2.77 2.69
C ILE A 45 -6.65 -2.66 3.82
N ALA A 46 -5.79 -1.67 3.77
CA ALA A 46 -4.84 -1.39 4.83
C ALA A 46 -4.45 0.09 4.83
N PRO A 47 -4.22 0.72 5.97
CA PRO A 47 -3.64 2.05 6.02
C PRO A 47 -2.31 2.12 5.27
N ARG A 48 -1.85 3.32 4.94
CA ARG A 48 -0.52 3.52 4.37
C ARG A 48 0.55 2.92 5.29
N ARG A 49 1.65 2.44 4.69
CA ARG A 49 2.81 1.90 5.42
C ARG A 49 2.54 0.63 6.25
N TYR A 50 1.38 -0.03 6.07
CA TYR A 50 1.05 -1.30 6.74
C TYR A 50 1.53 -2.55 5.99
N GLY A 51 2.33 -2.38 4.95
CA GLY A 51 2.90 -3.50 4.18
C GLY A 51 1.95 -4.12 3.15
N LYS A 52 0.86 -3.43 2.77
CA LYS A 52 -0.11 -3.85 1.74
C LYS A 52 0.56 -4.25 0.43
N SER A 53 1.33 -3.34 -0.18
CA SER A 53 1.98 -3.57 -1.47
C SER A 53 3.07 -4.65 -1.39
N SER A 54 3.79 -4.74 -0.26
CA SER A 54 4.75 -5.82 0.00
C SER A 54 4.08 -7.20 0.04
N LEU A 55 2.91 -7.30 0.71
CA LEU A 55 2.13 -8.53 0.79
C LEU A 55 1.64 -8.98 -0.60
N VAL A 56 1.03 -8.06 -1.37
CA VAL A 56 0.55 -8.35 -2.73
C VAL A 56 1.71 -8.74 -3.63
N ARG A 57 2.81 -8.00 -3.61
CA ARG A 57 3.99 -8.29 -4.42
C ARG A 57 4.56 -9.67 -4.11
N ARG A 58 4.65 -10.04 -2.85
CA ARG A 58 5.12 -11.38 -2.46
C ARG A 58 4.18 -12.49 -2.91
N ALA A 59 2.88 -12.30 -2.76
CA ALA A 59 1.88 -13.26 -3.25
C ALA A 59 1.96 -13.42 -4.77
N THR A 60 2.01 -12.30 -5.51
CA THR A 60 2.07 -12.32 -6.98
C THR A 60 3.37 -12.89 -7.52
N GLN A 61 4.52 -12.66 -6.86
CA GLN A 61 5.80 -13.31 -7.21
C GLN A 61 5.71 -14.83 -7.09
N ARG A 62 5.12 -15.35 -5.99
CA ARG A 62 4.95 -16.82 -5.80
C ARG A 62 3.97 -17.40 -6.80
N LEU A 63 2.90 -16.69 -7.11
CA LEU A 63 1.93 -17.11 -8.14
C LEU A 63 2.57 -17.12 -9.53
N ALA A 64 3.38 -16.10 -9.86
CA ALA A 64 4.12 -16.04 -11.12
C ALA A 64 5.14 -17.19 -11.24
N ALA A 65 5.86 -17.53 -10.17
CA ALA A 65 6.75 -18.69 -10.13
C ALA A 65 5.98 -20.01 -10.32
N ALA A 66 4.70 -20.07 -9.94
CA ALA A 66 3.79 -21.19 -10.18
C ALA A 66 3.11 -21.16 -11.57
N GLY A 67 3.50 -20.23 -12.45
CA GLY A 67 3.01 -20.14 -13.83
C GLY A 67 1.74 -19.30 -14.04
N VAL A 68 1.25 -18.60 -13.01
CA VAL A 68 0.15 -17.62 -13.13
C VAL A 68 0.70 -16.36 -13.79
N LEU A 69 -0.05 -15.78 -14.71
CA LEU A 69 0.28 -14.49 -15.31
C LEU A 69 -0.16 -13.37 -14.37
N VAL A 70 0.69 -12.38 -14.14
CA VAL A 70 0.40 -11.26 -13.23
C VAL A 70 0.64 -9.94 -13.94
N ALA A 71 -0.35 -9.04 -13.89
CA ALA A 71 -0.22 -7.67 -14.37
C ALA A 71 -0.62 -6.69 -13.25
N GLU A 72 0.07 -5.54 -13.19
CA GLU A 72 -0.09 -4.54 -12.13
C GLU A 72 -0.35 -3.15 -12.72
N VAL A 73 -1.29 -2.42 -12.15
CA VAL A 73 -1.62 -1.04 -12.48
C VAL A 73 -1.73 -0.22 -11.20
N ASP A 74 -0.92 0.83 -11.08
CA ASP A 74 -0.96 1.80 -9.99
C ASP A 74 -1.85 2.98 -10.40
N LEU A 75 -3.04 3.10 -9.81
CA LEU A 75 -4.03 4.10 -10.20
C LEU A 75 -3.64 5.52 -9.76
N MET A 76 -2.82 5.67 -8.75
CA MET A 76 -2.29 6.99 -8.36
C MET A 76 -1.45 7.64 -9.48
N LYS A 77 -0.85 6.82 -10.36
CA LYS A 77 -0.08 7.28 -11.51
C LYS A 77 -0.91 7.50 -12.78
N THR A 78 -2.23 7.30 -12.70
CA THR A 78 -3.12 7.33 -13.86
C THR A 78 -4.28 8.34 -13.68
N PRO A 79 -3.99 9.65 -13.60
CA PRO A 79 -5.01 10.66 -13.25
C PRO A 79 -6.05 10.90 -14.35
N THR A 80 -5.93 10.28 -15.53
CA THR A 80 -6.91 10.36 -16.62
C THR A 80 -7.16 9.00 -17.26
N LYS A 81 -8.27 8.86 -18.00
CA LYS A 81 -8.61 7.65 -18.76
C LYS A 81 -7.50 7.23 -19.75
N GLU A 82 -6.85 8.18 -20.42
CA GLU A 82 -5.75 7.92 -21.36
C GLU A 82 -4.50 7.39 -20.63
N LYS A 83 -4.21 7.95 -19.44
CA LYS A 83 -3.12 7.45 -18.61
C LYS A 83 -3.41 6.04 -18.07
N LEU A 84 -4.67 5.77 -17.69
CA LEU A 84 -5.12 4.44 -17.30
C LEU A 84 -5.01 3.46 -18.49
N ALA A 85 -5.48 3.82 -19.67
CA ALA A 85 -5.34 3.01 -20.88
C ALA A 85 -3.87 2.72 -21.21
N SER A 86 -3.00 3.73 -21.07
CA SER A 86 -1.55 3.59 -21.29
C SER A 86 -0.90 2.64 -20.28
N ALA A 87 -1.28 2.72 -19.00
CA ALA A 87 -0.77 1.84 -17.95
C ALA A 87 -1.25 0.40 -18.13
N LEU A 88 -2.54 0.20 -18.45
CA LEU A 88 -3.11 -1.10 -18.76
C LEU A 88 -2.43 -1.75 -19.98
N ALA A 89 -2.34 -1.03 -21.11
CA ALA A 89 -1.69 -1.55 -22.31
C ALA A 89 -0.24 -1.97 -22.04
N ARG A 90 0.51 -1.14 -21.30
CA ARG A 90 1.89 -1.44 -20.92
C ARG A 90 1.98 -2.69 -20.04
N SER A 91 1.16 -2.78 -19.00
CA SER A 91 1.20 -3.90 -18.05
C SER A 91 0.77 -5.20 -18.71
N ILE A 92 -0.35 -5.19 -19.46
CA ILE A 92 -0.82 -6.34 -20.22
C ILE A 92 0.26 -6.82 -21.18
N TYR A 93 0.84 -5.92 -21.94
CA TYR A 93 1.88 -6.26 -22.90
C TYR A 93 3.13 -6.83 -22.22
N ARG A 94 3.69 -6.11 -21.24
CA ARG A 94 4.93 -6.48 -20.55
C ARG A 94 4.80 -7.80 -19.79
N ASP A 95 3.67 -8.01 -19.12
CA ASP A 95 3.53 -9.00 -18.07
C ASP A 95 2.71 -10.22 -18.50
N LEU A 96 1.72 -10.05 -19.35
CA LEU A 96 0.85 -11.13 -19.78
C LEU A 96 1.22 -11.71 -21.16
N ALA A 97 1.76 -10.88 -22.06
CA ALA A 97 2.09 -11.31 -23.42
C ALA A 97 3.45 -12.02 -23.56
N LYS A 98 4.31 -11.97 -22.56
CA LYS A 98 5.67 -12.53 -22.54
C LYS A 98 5.70 -14.08 -22.52
N GLY A 99 5.00 -14.74 -23.44
CA GLY A 99 5.11 -16.20 -23.61
C GLY A 99 5.92 -16.64 -24.84
N LYS A 100 6.26 -15.74 -25.74
CA LYS A 100 7.00 -16.05 -26.97
C LYS A 100 8.21 -15.15 -27.08
N ALA A 101 9.41 -15.71 -26.89
CA ALA A 101 10.68 -15.03 -27.24
C ALA A 101 10.73 -14.89 -28.77
N VAL A 102 10.25 -13.77 -29.30
CA VAL A 102 10.25 -13.44 -30.73
C VAL A 102 11.20 -12.27 -30.95
N LYS A 103 12.00 -12.34 -32.03
CA LYS A 103 12.97 -11.31 -32.42
C LYS A 103 12.29 -9.94 -32.60
N ALA A 104 12.92 -8.85 -32.18
CA ALA A 104 12.35 -7.50 -32.06
C ALA A 104 11.50 -6.97 -33.25
N LYS A 105 11.76 -7.39 -34.49
CA LYS A 105 11.00 -6.99 -35.68
C LYS A 105 9.66 -7.75 -35.84
N GLU A 106 9.56 -8.99 -35.37
CA GLU A 106 8.30 -9.76 -35.38
C GLU A 106 7.40 -9.33 -34.22
N GLN A 107 8.01 -8.94 -33.10
CA GLN A 107 7.29 -8.39 -31.92
C GLN A 107 6.41 -7.18 -32.28
N ALA A 108 6.89 -6.25 -33.12
CA ALA A 108 6.11 -5.09 -33.50
C ALA A 108 4.81 -5.41 -34.27
N LYS A 109 4.79 -6.49 -35.06
CA LYS A 109 3.59 -6.94 -35.77
C LYS A 109 2.59 -7.66 -34.86
N ASP A 110 3.09 -8.43 -33.87
CA ASP A 110 2.25 -9.11 -32.90
C ASP A 110 1.64 -8.13 -31.88
N HIS A 111 2.34 -7.02 -31.59
CA HIS A 111 1.80 -5.91 -30.76
C HIS A 111 0.59 -5.24 -31.40
N LEU A 112 0.70 -4.91 -32.71
CA LEU A 112 -0.39 -4.30 -33.45
C LEU A 112 -1.63 -5.22 -33.51
N LYS A 113 -1.43 -6.55 -33.57
CA LYS A 113 -2.53 -7.52 -33.55
C LYS A 113 -3.22 -7.60 -32.20
N MET A 114 -2.46 -7.56 -31.08
CA MET A 114 -3.04 -7.62 -29.73
C MET A 114 -3.98 -6.44 -29.46
N PHE A 115 -3.59 -5.25 -29.91
CA PHE A 115 -4.37 -4.02 -29.75
C PHE A 115 -5.26 -3.71 -30.96
N ALA A 116 -5.38 -4.67 -31.89
CA ALA A 116 -6.35 -4.54 -32.99
C ALA A 116 -7.78 -4.51 -32.43
N GLY A 117 -8.57 -3.55 -32.90
CA GLY A 117 -9.93 -3.36 -32.41
C GLY A 117 -10.08 -2.34 -31.29
N LEU A 118 -9.00 -1.75 -30.77
CA LEU A 118 -9.10 -0.55 -29.95
C LEU A 118 -9.65 0.61 -30.79
N ARG A 119 -10.57 1.37 -30.24
CA ARG A 119 -11.13 2.58 -30.91
C ARG A 119 -10.06 3.63 -31.09
N ILE A 120 -9.19 3.80 -30.09
CA ILE A 120 -8.03 4.67 -30.17
C ILE A 120 -6.80 3.78 -30.23
N ALA A 121 -6.07 3.83 -31.33
CA ALA A 121 -4.81 3.09 -31.47
C ALA A 121 -3.73 3.70 -30.58
N PRO A 122 -3.00 2.88 -29.80
CA PRO A 122 -1.87 3.38 -29.02
C PRO A 122 -0.71 3.82 -29.92
N VAL A 123 -0.05 4.91 -29.57
CA VAL A 123 1.28 5.23 -30.06
C VAL A 123 2.29 4.42 -29.26
N ILE A 124 3.02 3.54 -29.92
CA ILE A 124 4.01 2.68 -29.28
C ILE A 124 5.40 3.28 -29.54
N THR A 125 6.12 3.63 -28.50
CA THR A 125 7.50 4.13 -28.56
C THR A 125 8.42 3.10 -27.94
N VAL A 126 9.52 2.80 -28.63
CA VAL A 126 10.57 1.92 -28.12
C VAL A 126 11.71 2.80 -27.60
N ASN A 127 12.11 2.60 -26.36
CA ASN A 127 13.27 3.26 -25.79
C ASN A 127 14.53 2.54 -26.35
N PRO A 128 15.44 3.26 -27.05
CA PRO A 128 16.64 2.64 -27.61
C PRO A 128 17.64 2.16 -26.55
N GLU A 129 17.63 2.74 -25.34
CA GLU A 129 18.63 2.46 -24.30
C GLU A 129 18.39 1.13 -23.60
N ASP A 130 17.12 0.80 -23.30
CA ASP A 130 16.74 -0.38 -22.53
C ASP A 130 15.78 -1.32 -23.27
N SER A 131 15.44 -1.01 -24.53
CA SER A 131 14.47 -1.74 -25.36
C SER A 131 13.08 -1.85 -24.70
N SER A 132 12.75 -0.95 -23.78
CA SER A 132 11.41 -0.90 -23.15
C SER A 132 10.39 -0.27 -24.11
N PHE A 133 9.12 -0.69 -23.93
CA PHE A 133 8.00 -0.16 -24.70
C PHE A 133 7.19 0.81 -23.85
N SER A 134 6.86 1.97 -24.40
CA SER A 134 5.85 2.87 -23.84
C SER A 134 4.65 2.96 -24.75
N PHE A 135 3.48 3.08 -24.13
CA PHE A 135 2.20 3.21 -24.80
C PHE A 135 1.60 4.57 -24.43
N SER A 136 1.11 5.29 -25.41
CA SER A 136 0.35 6.53 -25.18
C SER A 136 -0.88 6.58 -26.06
N PHE A 137 -1.94 7.17 -25.54
CA PHE A 137 -3.19 7.41 -26.24
C PHE A 137 -3.36 8.93 -26.42
N SER A 138 -3.88 9.34 -27.58
CA SER A 138 -4.16 10.75 -27.84
C SER A 138 -5.24 11.25 -26.88
N ALA A 139 -5.12 12.48 -26.39
CA ALA A 139 -6.16 13.16 -25.64
C ALA A 139 -7.23 13.81 -26.54
N SER A 140 -6.99 13.86 -27.87
CA SER A 140 -7.93 14.41 -28.84
C SER A 140 -8.82 13.30 -29.42
N HIS A 141 -9.90 12.97 -28.73
CA HIS A 141 -10.88 11.94 -29.11
C HIS A 141 -12.24 12.24 -28.46
N ALA A 142 -13.30 11.56 -28.90
CA ALA A 142 -14.57 11.57 -28.20
C ALA A 142 -14.50 10.75 -26.90
N GLU A 143 -15.28 11.13 -25.88
CA GLU A 143 -15.33 10.40 -24.59
C GLU A 143 -15.72 8.93 -24.79
N GLU A 144 -16.65 8.66 -25.69
CA GLU A 144 -17.12 7.31 -26.02
C GLU A 144 -16.00 6.43 -26.60
N ASP A 145 -15.06 7.01 -27.33
CA ASP A 145 -13.94 6.25 -27.92
C ASP A 145 -12.92 5.79 -26.88
N ILE A 146 -12.62 6.61 -25.85
CA ILE A 146 -11.73 6.19 -24.75
C ILE A 146 -12.41 5.17 -23.86
N ASP A 147 -13.71 5.28 -23.59
CA ASP A 147 -14.46 4.29 -22.82
C ASP A 147 -14.48 2.93 -23.53
N ALA A 148 -14.76 2.89 -24.83
CA ALA A 148 -14.70 1.66 -25.63
C ALA A 148 -13.26 1.09 -25.71
N THR A 149 -12.25 1.96 -25.70
CA THR A 149 -10.84 1.54 -25.64
C THR A 149 -10.50 0.90 -24.31
N LEU A 150 -10.94 1.48 -23.19
CA LEU A 150 -10.75 0.92 -21.85
C LEU A 150 -11.49 -0.41 -21.69
N GLU A 151 -12.75 -0.50 -22.14
CA GLU A 151 -13.54 -1.73 -22.15
C GLU A 151 -12.77 -2.87 -22.82
N ARG A 152 -12.26 -2.61 -24.02
CA ARG A 152 -11.46 -3.58 -24.77
C ARG A 152 -10.15 -3.95 -24.07
N LEU A 153 -9.47 -2.99 -23.44
CA LEU A 153 -8.25 -3.27 -22.65
C LEU A 153 -8.55 -4.11 -21.40
N PHE A 154 -9.70 -3.92 -20.76
CA PHE A 154 -10.15 -4.75 -19.64
C PHE A 154 -10.50 -6.19 -20.06
N GLU A 155 -10.91 -6.44 -21.30
CA GLU A 155 -11.18 -7.77 -21.84
C GLU A 155 -9.90 -8.57 -22.16
N LEU A 156 -8.80 -7.89 -22.54
CA LEU A 156 -7.58 -8.54 -22.99
C LEU A 156 -6.97 -9.57 -21.99
N PRO A 157 -6.98 -9.34 -20.67
CA PRO A 157 -6.47 -10.32 -19.72
C PRO A 157 -7.15 -11.69 -19.82
N ALA A 158 -8.48 -11.73 -19.98
CA ALA A 158 -9.25 -12.96 -20.13
C ALA A 158 -8.95 -13.65 -21.46
N GLN A 159 -8.81 -12.90 -22.55
CA GLN A 159 -8.42 -13.45 -23.84
C GLN A 159 -7.03 -14.10 -23.80
N LEU A 160 -6.05 -13.44 -23.18
CA LEU A 160 -4.71 -13.97 -23.00
C LEU A 160 -4.69 -15.19 -22.06
N ALA A 161 -5.54 -15.20 -21.04
CA ALA A 161 -5.73 -16.36 -20.15
C ALA A 161 -6.20 -17.59 -20.96
N ALA A 162 -7.20 -17.41 -21.79
CA ALA A 162 -7.74 -18.48 -22.64
C ALA A 162 -6.73 -18.96 -23.68
N GLU A 163 -6.04 -18.06 -24.39
CA GLU A 163 -5.03 -18.39 -25.39
C GLU A 163 -3.85 -19.17 -24.81
N GLN A 164 -3.36 -18.74 -23.63
CA GLN A 164 -2.21 -19.37 -22.98
C GLN A 164 -2.58 -20.51 -22.05
N LYS A 165 -3.88 -20.77 -21.84
CA LYS A 165 -4.42 -21.76 -20.90
C LYS A 165 -3.83 -21.58 -19.49
N LYS A 166 -3.72 -20.34 -19.04
CA LYS A 166 -3.17 -19.94 -17.75
C LYS A 166 -4.16 -19.04 -17.01
N ARG A 167 -4.10 -19.07 -15.69
CA ARG A 167 -4.79 -18.04 -14.89
C ARG A 167 -4.06 -16.72 -14.96
N VAL A 168 -4.82 -15.65 -14.83
CA VAL A 168 -4.31 -14.27 -14.76
C VAL A 168 -4.68 -13.68 -13.41
N VAL A 169 -3.77 -12.90 -12.83
CA VAL A 169 -4.05 -11.99 -11.71
C VAL A 169 -3.83 -10.57 -12.21
N LEU A 170 -4.86 -9.75 -12.12
CA LEU A 170 -4.79 -8.33 -12.42
C LEU A 170 -4.86 -7.54 -11.12
N TYR A 171 -3.77 -6.85 -10.78
CA TYR A 171 -3.61 -6.10 -9.55
C TYR A 171 -3.73 -4.59 -9.80
N PHE A 172 -4.67 -3.96 -9.10
CA PHE A 172 -4.85 -2.51 -9.06
C PHE A 172 -4.39 -1.99 -7.69
N ASP A 173 -3.33 -1.19 -7.66
CA ASP A 173 -2.92 -0.47 -6.46
C ASP A 173 -3.61 0.90 -6.37
N GLU A 174 -3.84 1.35 -5.14
CA GLU A 174 -4.58 2.57 -4.78
C GLU A 174 -5.94 2.65 -5.49
N PHE A 175 -6.70 1.55 -5.42
CA PHE A 175 -7.95 1.37 -6.18
C PHE A 175 -9.01 2.43 -5.90
N GLN A 176 -9.00 3.08 -4.74
CA GLN A 176 -9.93 4.17 -4.43
C GLN A 176 -9.80 5.37 -5.37
N GLU A 177 -8.66 5.54 -6.07
CA GLU A 177 -8.45 6.63 -7.02
C GLU A 177 -9.28 6.46 -8.31
N ILE A 178 -9.89 5.28 -8.55
CA ILE A 178 -10.66 5.00 -9.76
C ILE A 178 -11.85 5.95 -9.94
N THR A 179 -12.48 6.38 -8.86
CA THR A 179 -13.61 7.30 -8.87
C THR A 179 -13.19 8.74 -9.18
N ASP A 180 -11.95 9.09 -8.86
CA ASP A 180 -11.37 10.40 -9.13
C ASP A 180 -10.93 10.51 -10.60
N ILE A 181 -10.58 9.38 -11.25
CA ILE A 181 -10.31 9.32 -12.70
C ILE A 181 -11.61 9.55 -13.46
N ASP A 182 -12.66 8.80 -13.20
CA ASP A 182 -14.01 8.98 -13.71
C ASP A 182 -15.01 8.19 -12.86
N PRO A 183 -16.07 8.83 -12.33
CA PRO A 183 -17.11 8.15 -11.56
C PRO A 183 -17.83 6.99 -12.27
N LYS A 184 -17.78 6.91 -13.60
CA LYS A 184 -18.40 5.83 -14.40
C LYS A 184 -17.49 4.60 -14.52
N LEU A 185 -16.18 4.73 -14.30
CA LEU A 185 -15.23 3.63 -14.46
C LEU A 185 -15.54 2.41 -13.58
N PRO A 186 -15.95 2.54 -12.31
CA PRO A 186 -16.33 1.39 -11.50
C PRO A 186 -17.43 0.55 -12.14
N THR A 187 -18.42 1.19 -12.77
CA THR A 187 -19.52 0.50 -13.48
C THR A 187 -19.01 -0.23 -14.71
N LEU A 188 -18.20 0.43 -15.54
CA LEU A 188 -17.59 -0.16 -16.73
C LEU A 188 -16.72 -1.37 -16.37
N MET A 189 -15.82 -1.21 -15.40
CA MET A 189 -14.95 -2.29 -14.92
C MET A 189 -15.76 -3.47 -14.40
N ARG A 190 -16.81 -3.21 -13.61
CA ARG A 190 -17.67 -4.26 -13.05
C ARG A 190 -18.37 -5.04 -14.13
N ALA A 191 -18.90 -4.37 -15.16
CA ALA A 191 -19.58 -5.00 -16.29
C ALA A 191 -18.67 -6.00 -17.02
N VAL A 192 -17.39 -5.62 -17.25
CA VAL A 192 -16.43 -6.48 -17.94
C VAL A 192 -15.91 -7.60 -17.01
N PHE A 193 -15.50 -7.28 -15.79
CA PHE A 193 -14.79 -8.21 -14.92
C PHE A 193 -15.65 -9.38 -14.39
N GLN A 194 -16.96 -9.19 -14.29
CA GLN A 194 -17.86 -10.28 -13.88
C GLN A 194 -17.94 -11.43 -14.88
N GLU A 195 -17.57 -11.18 -16.16
CA GLU A 195 -17.57 -12.17 -17.25
C GLU A 195 -16.20 -12.89 -17.38
N GLN A 196 -15.26 -12.71 -16.44
CA GLN A 196 -13.88 -13.18 -16.54
C GLN A 196 -13.50 -14.17 -15.42
N PRO A 197 -14.02 -15.40 -15.42
CA PRO A 197 -13.73 -16.37 -14.35
C PRO A 197 -12.27 -16.86 -14.31
N GLU A 198 -11.49 -16.65 -15.38
CA GLU A 198 -10.08 -17.00 -15.48
C GLU A 198 -9.15 -15.91 -14.92
N VAL A 199 -9.69 -14.72 -14.65
CA VAL A 199 -8.94 -13.56 -14.13
C VAL A 199 -9.34 -13.31 -12.68
N ALA A 200 -8.39 -13.40 -11.77
CA ALA A 200 -8.58 -12.95 -10.40
C ALA A 200 -8.12 -11.49 -10.27
N HIS A 201 -8.93 -10.66 -9.66
CA HIS A 201 -8.63 -9.25 -9.47
C HIS A 201 -8.23 -8.96 -8.01
N VAL A 202 -7.15 -8.21 -7.82
CA VAL A 202 -6.75 -7.65 -6.54
C VAL A 202 -6.96 -6.15 -6.58
N TYR A 203 -7.80 -5.65 -5.71
CA TYR A 203 -8.07 -4.23 -5.52
C TYR A 203 -7.46 -3.80 -4.19
N ALA A 204 -6.31 -3.17 -4.21
CA ALA A 204 -5.66 -2.73 -3.00
C ALA A 204 -5.80 -1.21 -2.81
N GLY A 205 -6.12 -0.78 -1.59
CA GLY A 205 -6.30 0.63 -1.29
C GLY A 205 -5.94 0.99 0.15
N SER A 206 -5.55 2.24 0.34
CA SER A 206 -5.14 2.79 1.65
C SER A 206 -6.28 3.56 2.34
N LYS A 207 -7.16 4.25 1.60
CA LYS A 207 -8.30 5.00 2.13
C LYS A 207 -9.42 4.03 2.54
N ARG A 208 -9.35 3.54 3.78
CA ARG A 208 -10.19 2.43 4.29
C ARG A 208 -11.69 2.65 4.09
N ASP A 209 -12.19 3.84 4.40
CA ASP A 209 -13.64 4.13 4.32
C ASP A 209 -14.12 4.16 2.87
N MET A 210 -13.31 4.70 1.93
CA MET A 210 -13.62 4.64 0.51
C MET A 210 -13.61 3.21 -0.01
N MET A 211 -12.60 2.41 0.34
CA MET A 211 -12.53 1.01 -0.07
C MET A 211 -13.68 0.19 0.50
N ARG A 212 -14.00 0.37 1.79
CA ARG A 212 -15.17 -0.29 2.39
C ARG A 212 -16.47 0.12 1.70
N ARG A 213 -16.64 1.39 1.37
CA ARG A 213 -17.78 1.87 0.62
C ARG A 213 -17.86 1.14 -0.73
N LEU A 214 -16.82 1.16 -1.55
CA LEU A 214 -16.80 0.56 -2.89
C LEU A 214 -17.21 -0.93 -2.89
N PHE A 215 -16.79 -1.72 -1.85
CA PHE A 215 -17.03 -3.17 -1.83
C PHE A 215 -18.14 -3.63 -0.89
N SER A 216 -18.65 -2.77 0.02
CA SER A 216 -19.64 -3.14 1.03
C SER A 216 -20.94 -2.34 0.97
N ASP A 217 -20.98 -1.19 0.28
CA ASP A 217 -22.22 -0.43 0.07
C ASP A 217 -23.02 -1.02 -1.09
N ARG A 218 -24.32 -1.23 -0.86
CA ARG A 218 -25.25 -1.81 -1.84
C ARG A 218 -25.46 -0.95 -3.09
N ASN A 219 -25.17 0.33 -3.00
CA ASN A 219 -25.33 1.27 -4.08
C ASN A 219 -24.09 1.35 -4.99
N GLU A 220 -22.99 0.72 -4.60
CA GLU A 220 -21.73 0.76 -5.37
C GLU A 220 -21.65 -0.42 -6.35
N PRO A 221 -21.08 -0.22 -7.57
CA PRO A 221 -20.99 -1.27 -8.58
C PRO A 221 -20.22 -2.51 -8.13
N PHE A 222 -19.22 -2.34 -7.26
CA PHE A 222 -18.40 -3.42 -6.73
C PHE A 222 -18.97 -4.10 -5.48
N TYR A 223 -20.22 -3.78 -5.09
CA TYR A 223 -20.85 -4.43 -3.96
C TYR A 223 -20.71 -5.96 -4.02
N ARG A 224 -20.08 -6.56 -3.00
CA ARG A 224 -19.84 -8.00 -2.87
C ARG A 224 -19.15 -8.67 -4.08
N SER A 225 -18.39 -7.93 -4.87
CA SER A 225 -17.67 -8.46 -6.03
C SER A 225 -16.31 -9.06 -5.68
N ALA A 226 -15.81 -8.81 -4.49
CA ALA A 226 -14.54 -9.30 -4.00
C ALA A 226 -14.62 -9.67 -2.51
N LYS A 227 -13.77 -10.60 -2.08
CA LYS A 227 -13.56 -10.91 -0.66
C LYS A 227 -12.77 -9.76 -0.04
N VAL A 228 -13.33 -9.12 0.99
CA VAL A 228 -12.63 -8.07 1.73
C VAL A 228 -11.61 -8.71 2.68
N MET A 229 -10.35 -8.30 2.54
CA MET A 229 -9.24 -8.68 3.42
C MET A 229 -8.66 -7.41 4.03
N GLU A 230 -8.84 -7.21 5.32
CA GLU A 230 -8.26 -6.09 6.04
C GLU A 230 -6.93 -6.47 6.68
N ILE A 231 -5.91 -5.65 6.43
CA ILE A 231 -4.58 -5.82 7.01
C ILE A 231 -4.44 -4.87 8.20
N GLY A 232 -4.24 -5.45 9.37
CA GLY A 232 -4.03 -4.74 10.63
C GLY A 232 -2.58 -4.65 11.06
N MET A 233 -2.37 -4.31 12.32
CA MET A 233 -1.07 -4.36 12.99
C MET A 233 -0.50 -5.78 12.98
N ILE A 234 0.82 -5.90 13.03
CA ILE A 234 1.46 -7.20 13.21
C ILE A 234 1.33 -7.59 14.69
N PRO A 235 0.91 -8.83 15.00
CA PRO A 235 0.81 -9.29 16.38
C PRO A 235 2.13 -9.15 17.12
N VAL A 236 2.10 -8.56 18.32
CA VAL A 236 3.29 -8.23 19.14
C VAL A 236 4.26 -9.40 19.28
N GLY A 237 3.76 -10.61 19.59
CA GLY A 237 4.61 -11.78 19.76
C GLY A 237 5.33 -12.24 18.48
N LEU A 238 4.73 -12.00 17.30
CA LEU A 238 5.35 -12.27 16.01
C LEU A 238 6.42 -11.23 15.72
N PHE A 239 6.12 -9.97 15.97
CA PHE A 239 7.07 -8.88 15.75
C PHE A 239 8.28 -8.97 16.68
N LYS A 240 8.10 -9.28 17.96
CA LYS A 240 9.21 -9.53 18.90
C LYS A 240 10.17 -10.61 18.39
N ARG A 241 9.62 -11.75 17.92
CA ARG A 241 10.44 -12.83 17.37
C ARG A 241 11.24 -12.39 16.16
N PHE A 242 10.59 -11.64 15.26
CA PHE A 242 11.24 -11.11 14.06
C PHE A 242 12.40 -10.16 14.45
N LEU A 243 12.14 -9.17 15.30
CA LEU A 243 13.14 -8.19 15.73
C LEU A 243 14.34 -8.88 16.37
N ARG A 244 14.08 -9.76 17.33
CA ARG A 244 15.16 -10.51 18.01
C ARG A 244 16.01 -11.30 17.03
N ALA A 245 15.39 -12.08 16.15
CA ALA A 245 16.10 -12.87 15.15
C ALA A 245 16.99 -12.00 14.24
N ARG A 246 16.60 -10.74 13.95
CA ARG A 246 17.39 -9.81 13.15
C ARG A 246 18.57 -9.23 13.90
N PHE A 247 18.41 -8.89 15.18
CA PHE A 247 19.51 -8.48 16.04
C PHE A 247 20.51 -9.63 16.20
N ASP A 248 20.04 -10.82 16.57
CA ASP A 248 20.88 -12.01 16.77
C ASP A 248 21.67 -12.39 15.52
N ALA A 249 21.05 -12.30 14.33
CA ALA A 249 21.71 -12.63 13.06
C ALA A 249 22.89 -11.70 12.72
N THR A 250 23.03 -10.59 13.43
CA THR A 250 24.10 -9.58 13.25
C THR A 250 24.97 -9.41 14.48
N ASP A 251 25.04 -10.45 15.33
CA ASP A 251 25.79 -10.49 16.58
C ASP A 251 25.49 -9.29 17.50
N ARG A 252 24.20 -8.94 17.60
CA ARG A 252 23.69 -7.93 18.52
C ARG A 252 22.55 -8.52 19.34
N GLY A 253 22.53 -8.23 20.64
CA GLY A 253 21.42 -8.61 21.50
C GLY A 253 20.36 -7.50 21.59
N ILE A 254 19.15 -7.87 22.01
CA ILE A 254 18.11 -6.91 22.41
C ILE A 254 17.35 -7.47 23.61
N ALA A 255 17.31 -6.71 24.71
CA ALA A 255 16.61 -7.09 25.93
C ALA A 255 15.09 -7.09 25.73
N ASP A 256 14.36 -7.95 26.45
CA ASP A 256 12.90 -8.02 26.38
C ASP A 256 12.22 -6.69 26.72
N ALA A 257 12.71 -5.98 27.73
CA ALA A 257 12.19 -4.68 28.12
C ALA A 257 12.31 -3.64 26.98
N VAL A 258 13.46 -3.63 26.27
CA VAL A 258 13.68 -2.73 25.12
C VAL A 258 12.77 -3.08 23.94
N LEU A 259 12.53 -4.38 23.69
CA LEU A 259 11.58 -4.84 22.69
C LEU A 259 10.15 -4.43 23.03
N ASP A 260 9.76 -4.52 24.31
CA ASP A 260 8.44 -4.12 24.77
C ASP A 260 8.22 -2.62 24.56
N GLU A 261 9.17 -1.82 25.00
CA GLU A 261 9.14 -0.36 24.89
C GLU A 261 9.14 0.09 23.41
N LEU A 262 9.99 -0.51 22.57
CA LEU A 262 10.00 -0.23 21.12
C LEU A 262 8.64 -0.50 20.49
N LEU A 263 7.99 -1.62 20.83
CA LEU A 263 6.68 -1.97 20.31
C LEU A 263 5.55 -1.14 20.94
N GLU A 264 5.71 -0.63 22.14
CA GLU A 264 4.79 0.33 22.77
C GLU A 264 4.84 1.68 22.04
N ILE A 265 6.03 2.25 21.82
CA ILE A 265 6.24 3.48 21.05
C ILE A 265 5.63 3.36 19.66
N THR A 266 5.96 2.28 18.94
CA THR A 266 5.52 2.10 17.56
C THR A 266 4.13 1.50 17.44
N ARG A 267 3.52 1.05 18.54
CA ARG A 267 2.21 0.36 18.59
C ARG A 267 2.11 -0.83 17.63
N GLY A 268 3.24 -1.45 17.29
CA GLY A 268 3.31 -2.52 16.28
C GLY A 268 3.04 -2.05 14.86
N HIS A 269 3.18 -0.76 14.57
CA HIS A 269 3.08 -0.19 13.22
C HIS A 269 4.22 -0.74 12.35
N PRO A 270 3.94 -1.44 11.24
CA PRO A 270 4.99 -2.17 10.50
C PRO A 270 6.16 -1.31 10.06
N TYR A 271 5.87 -0.15 9.46
CA TYR A 271 6.90 0.79 9.00
C TYR A 271 7.65 1.41 10.19
N GLY A 272 6.94 2.01 11.15
CA GLY A 272 7.56 2.68 12.29
C GLY A 272 8.40 1.74 13.15
N THR A 273 7.97 0.47 13.31
CA THR A 273 8.77 -0.52 14.04
C THR A 273 10.08 -0.85 13.31
N GLN A 274 10.05 -0.99 11.98
CA GLN A 274 11.25 -1.22 11.18
C GLN A 274 12.20 -0.01 11.22
N GLU A 275 11.67 1.20 11.15
CA GLU A 275 12.42 2.43 11.20
C GLU A 275 13.12 2.64 12.55
N LEU A 276 12.37 2.47 13.65
CA LEU A 276 12.96 2.58 14.99
C LEU A 276 13.96 1.45 15.26
N ALA A 277 13.68 0.23 14.79
CA ALA A 277 14.62 -0.90 14.91
C ALA A 277 15.88 -0.68 14.08
N TYR A 278 15.76 -0.05 12.89
CA TYR A 278 16.91 0.35 12.08
C TYR A 278 17.79 1.34 12.84
N ALA A 279 17.20 2.41 13.39
CA ALA A 279 17.93 3.41 14.15
C ALA A 279 18.58 2.80 15.43
N LEU A 280 17.84 1.95 16.15
CA LEU A 280 18.37 1.27 17.33
C LEU A 280 19.56 0.36 16.99
N TRP A 281 19.49 -0.35 15.85
CA TRP A 281 20.58 -1.22 15.42
C TRP A 281 21.87 -0.45 15.14
N GLU A 282 21.78 0.78 14.62
CA GLU A 282 22.94 1.65 14.38
C GLU A 282 23.58 2.14 15.70
N GLU A 283 22.80 2.30 16.78
CA GLU A 283 23.30 2.71 18.10
C GLU A 283 24.00 1.57 18.85
N VAL A 284 23.72 0.30 18.51
CA VAL A 284 24.25 -0.87 19.25
C VAL A 284 25.47 -1.46 18.53
N PRO A 285 26.67 -1.44 19.11
CA PRO A 285 27.85 -2.10 18.53
C PRO A 285 27.70 -3.63 18.45
N GLU A 286 28.41 -4.25 17.51
CA GLU A 286 28.53 -5.71 17.38
C GLU A 286 29.04 -6.34 18.69
N GLY A 287 28.43 -7.44 19.13
CA GLY A 287 28.73 -8.10 20.40
C GLY A 287 28.05 -7.50 21.64
N PHE A 288 27.27 -6.41 21.48
CA PHE A 288 26.54 -5.77 22.58
C PHE A 288 25.05 -6.01 22.53
N THR A 289 24.38 -5.76 23.66
CA THR A 289 22.94 -5.89 23.83
C THR A 289 22.32 -4.51 24.01
N ALA A 290 21.33 -4.18 23.19
CA ALA A 290 20.58 -2.93 23.23
C ALA A 290 19.98 -2.67 24.63
N GLN A 291 20.15 -1.46 25.13
CA GLN A 291 19.64 -0.96 26.39
C GLN A 291 18.61 0.15 26.16
N THR A 292 17.84 0.55 27.17
CA THR A 292 16.86 1.63 27.09
C THR A 292 17.49 2.95 26.62
N SER A 293 18.70 3.27 27.06
CA SER A 293 19.42 4.49 26.60
C SER A 293 19.69 4.49 25.10
N ASP A 294 19.95 3.31 24.50
CA ASP A 294 20.18 3.18 23.07
C ASP A 294 18.85 3.40 22.31
N LEU A 295 17.73 2.92 22.86
CA LEU A 295 16.40 3.15 22.31
C LEU A 295 15.99 4.63 22.36
N GLU A 296 16.27 5.32 23.47
CA GLU A 296 16.05 6.77 23.60
C GLU A 296 16.85 7.55 22.57
N ALA A 297 18.13 7.20 22.37
CA ALA A 297 18.97 7.82 21.34
C ALA A 297 18.44 7.57 19.93
N ALA A 298 18.03 6.33 19.63
CA ALA A 298 17.42 5.95 18.37
C ALA A 298 16.12 6.71 18.10
N LEU A 299 15.22 6.79 19.07
CA LEU A 299 13.96 7.55 18.94
C LEU A 299 14.23 9.03 18.67
N ALA A 300 15.18 9.63 19.42
CA ALA A 300 15.58 11.01 19.18
C ALA A 300 16.17 11.22 17.78
N ALA A 301 16.89 10.24 17.21
CA ALA A 301 17.41 10.29 15.85
C ALA A 301 16.27 10.24 14.82
N VAL A 302 15.29 9.35 14.98
CA VAL A 302 14.12 9.24 14.11
C VAL A 302 13.31 10.54 14.16
N LEU A 303 13.00 11.07 15.35
CA LEU A 303 12.24 12.32 15.49
C LEU A 303 12.97 13.52 14.86
N ARG A 304 14.30 13.58 14.96
CA ARG A 304 15.10 14.62 14.25
C ARG A 304 15.00 14.48 12.74
N ALA A 305 15.04 13.26 12.21
CA ALA A 305 14.94 13.01 10.77
C ALA A 305 13.56 13.41 10.22
N GLU A 306 12.48 13.09 10.94
CA GLU A 306 11.11 13.38 10.54
C GLU A 306 10.64 14.82 10.87
N ASN A 307 11.45 15.59 11.62
CA ASN A 307 11.05 16.91 12.12
C ASN A 307 10.60 17.88 11.02
N ALA A 308 11.31 17.95 9.91
CA ALA A 308 10.94 18.84 8.80
C ALA A 308 9.57 18.48 8.21
N HIS A 309 9.29 17.19 8.06
CA HIS A 309 8.02 16.66 7.57
C HIS A 309 6.88 17.00 8.53
N PHE A 310 7.04 16.69 9.82
CA PHE A 310 6.00 16.95 10.83
C PHE A 310 5.77 18.45 11.05
N THR A 311 6.80 19.29 10.98
CA THR A 311 6.65 20.75 11.02
C THR A 311 5.79 21.26 9.88
N LEU A 312 6.06 20.87 8.64
CA LEU A 312 5.26 21.25 7.47
C LEU A 312 3.80 20.76 7.59
N LEU A 313 3.59 19.57 8.10
CA LEU A 313 2.25 19.03 8.35
C LEU A 313 1.53 19.87 9.42
N TRP A 314 2.22 20.17 10.53
CA TRP A 314 1.69 20.95 11.63
C TRP A 314 1.30 22.38 11.23
N GLU A 315 2.09 23.00 10.36
CA GLU A 315 1.80 24.34 9.84
C GLU A 315 0.55 24.39 8.95
N LYS A 316 0.27 23.33 8.20
CA LYS A 316 -0.88 23.24 7.28
C LYS A 316 -2.21 23.02 7.98
N ILE A 317 -2.23 22.38 9.15
CA ILE A 317 -3.47 22.03 9.84
C ILE A 317 -3.99 23.19 10.70
N SER A 318 -5.31 23.25 10.84
CA SER A 318 -6.00 24.29 11.64
C SER A 318 -5.73 24.14 13.14
N ARG A 319 -5.98 25.22 13.91
CA ARG A 319 -5.88 25.19 15.38
C ARG A 319 -6.74 24.07 16.00
N ALA A 320 -7.95 23.84 15.50
CA ALA A 320 -8.82 22.80 16.03
C ALA A 320 -8.24 21.39 15.78
N GLN A 321 -7.64 21.16 14.61
CA GLN A 321 -6.97 19.91 14.29
C GLN A 321 -5.74 19.69 15.17
N ARG A 322 -4.93 20.73 15.42
CA ARG A 322 -3.78 20.66 16.34
C ARG A 322 -4.21 20.25 17.75
N LEU A 323 -5.25 20.87 18.30
CA LEU A 323 -5.79 20.51 19.63
C LEU A 323 -6.27 19.06 19.68
N VAL A 324 -6.92 18.56 18.62
CA VAL A 324 -7.35 17.16 18.54
C VAL A 324 -6.14 16.24 18.48
N LEU A 325 -5.10 16.54 17.67
CA LEU A 325 -3.88 15.75 17.63
C LEU A 325 -3.13 15.73 18.95
N GLN A 326 -3.03 16.87 19.66
CA GLN A 326 -2.43 16.95 21.01
C GLN A 326 -3.15 16.04 22.00
N ALA A 327 -4.49 16.09 22.01
CA ALA A 327 -5.29 15.22 22.86
C ALA A 327 -5.08 13.72 22.53
N LEU A 328 -5.08 13.37 21.25
CA LEU A 328 -4.88 11.99 20.78
C LEU A 328 -3.44 11.48 20.96
N ALA A 329 -2.46 12.36 20.93
CA ALA A 329 -1.07 12.02 21.24
C ALA A 329 -0.92 11.67 22.72
N ALA A 330 -1.56 12.44 23.61
CA ALA A 330 -1.57 12.16 25.03
C ALA A 330 -2.36 10.88 25.37
N GLU A 331 -3.56 10.71 24.78
CA GLU A 331 -4.40 9.54 25.00
C GLU A 331 -5.32 9.29 23.81
N PRO A 332 -5.23 8.15 23.12
CA PRO A 332 -6.22 7.74 22.14
C PRO A 332 -7.61 7.66 22.76
N GLY A 333 -8.65 8.22 22.07
CA GLY A 333 -9.95 8.29 22.73
C GLY A 333 -11.12 8.70 21.85
N ARG A 334 -12.30 8.76 22.46
CA ARG A 334 -13.55 9.19 21.82
C ARG A 334 -13.64 10.72 21.86
N VAL A 335 -12.99 11.39 20.94
CA VAL A 335 -12.81 12.87 20.92
C VAL A 335 -14.13 13.67 20.97
N GLN A 336 -15.24 13.05 20.63
CA GLN A 336 -16.57 13.67 20.68
C GLN A 336 -17.26 13.54 22.03
N ALA A 337 -16.81 12.65 22.89
CA ALA A 337 -17.38 12.46 24.23
C ALA A 337 -17.15 13.71 25.08
N SER A 338 -18.18 14.13 25.82
CA SER A 338 -18.12 15.34 26.63
C SER A 338 -17.00 15.30 27.67
N GLY A 339 -16.80 14.14 28.33
CA GLY A 339 -15.72 13.93 29.29
C GLY A 339 -14.33 14.10 28.65
N TYR A 340 -14.07 13.45 27.52
CA TYR A 340 -12.80 13.57 26.81
C TYR A 340 -12.53 15.02 26.38
N ARG A 341 -13.54 15.69 25.83
CA ARG A 341 -13.41 17.10 25.45
C ARG A 341 -13.11 18.01 26.64
N ALA A 342 -13.72 17.75 27.78
CA ALA A 342 -13.47 18.52 29.00
C ALA A 342 -12.03 18.27 29.52
N THR A 343 -11.57 17.03 29.56
CA THR A 343 -10.22 16.66 30.00
C THR A 343 -9.15 17.37 29.18
N PHE A 344 -9.30 17.38 27.85
CA PHE A 344 -8.30 17.96 26.94
C PHE A 344 -8.63 19.38 26.46
N SER A 345 -9.59 20.06 27.08
CA SER A 345 -10.01 21.44 26.73
C SER A 345 -10.30 21.62 25.24
N LEU A 346 -10.90 20.60 24.61
CA LEU A 346 -11.24 20.63 23.19
C LEU A 346 -12.44 21.56 22.94
N PRO A 347 -12.55 22.15 21.73
CA PRO A 347 -13.65 23.04 21.37
C PRO A 347 -15.01 22.31 21.30
N ALA A 348 -16.07 23.05 20.89
CA ALA A 348 -17.42 22.51 20.74
C ALA A 348 -17.46 21.27 19.84
N ALA A 349 -18.39 20.34 20.11
CA ALA A 349 -18.50 19.05 19.43
C ALA A 349 -18.51 19.16 17.90
N SER A 350 -19.23 20.14 17.34
CA SER A 350 -19.28 20.36 15.88
C SER A 350 -17.92 20.77 15.27
N THR A 351 -17.09 21.49 16.03
CA THR A 351 -15.74 21.87 15.59
C THR A 351 -14.80 20.67 15.65
N VAL A 352 -14.89 19.86 16.73
CA VAL A 352 -14.12 18.61 16.87
C VAL A 352 -14.52 17.63 15.79
N GLN A 353 -15.80 17.51 15.44
CA GLN A 353 -16.29 16.64 14.37
C GLN A 353 -15.63 17.00 13.04
N ARG A 354 -15.67 18.27 12.64
CA ARG A 354 -15.03 18.72 11.38
C ARG A 354 -13.51 18.53 11.40
N ALA A 355 -12.87 18.77 12.55
CA ALA A 355 -11.44 18.57 12.70
C ALA A 355 -11.04 17.11 12.52
N ILE A 356 -11.77 16.18 13.15
CA ILE A 356 -11.49 14.73 13.06
C ILE A 356 -11.80 14.17 11.67
N GLU A 357 -12.84 14.66 11.00
CA GLU A 357 -13.17 14.29 9.62
C GLU A 357 -12.06 14.71 8.65
N ALA A 358 -11.54 15.92 8.78
CA ALA A 358 -10.43 16.39 7.96
C ALA A 358 -9.14 15.61 8.24
N LEU A 359 -8.79 15.39 9.54
CA LEU A 359 -7.63 14.60 9.91
C LEU A 359 -7.73 13.13 9.44
N ALA A 360 -8.93 12.55 9.45
CA ALA A 360 -9.18 11.21 8.94
C ALA A 360 -9.10 11.16 7.39
N GLY A 361 -9.59 12.21 6.71
CA GLY A 361 -9.45 12.39 5.25
C GLY A 361 -7.99 12.46 4.82
N ASP A 362 -7.14 13.11 5.63
CA ASP A 362 -5.69 13.19 5.43
C ASP A 362 -4.93 11.95 5.93
N GLU A 363 -5.63 10.91 6.41
CA GLU A 363 -5.07 9.66 6.97
C GLU A 363 -4.15 9.86 8.20
N LEU A 364 -4.23 11.01 8.88
CA LEU A 364 -3.44 11.31 10.09
C LEU A 364 -4.00 10.63 11.34
N VAL A 365 -5.30 10.41 11.37
CA VAL A 365 -5.99 9.69 12.45
C VAL A 365 -6.86 8.57 11.90
N ALA A 366 -7.06 7.56 12.71
CA ALA A 366 -7.92 6.43 12.37
C ALA A 366 -8.91 6.15 13.51
N ARG A 367 -10.11 5.69 13.13
CA ARG A 367 -11.10 5.21 14.10
C ARG A 367 -10.87 3.73 14.39
N ARG A 368 -10.76 3.38 15.66
CA ARG A 368 -10.64 2.02 16.17
C ARG A 368 -12.00 1.32 16.20
N ALA A 369 -11.98 0.00 16.35
CA ALA A 369 -13.23 -0.81 16.46
C ALA A 369 -14.10 -0.44 17.66
N ASP A 370 -13.49 0.01 18.76
CA ASP A 370 -14.17 0.49 19.97
C ASP A 370 -14.76 1.90 19.85
N GLY A 371 -14.56 2.56 18.67
CA GLY A 371 -15.04 3.90 18.36
C GLY A 371 -14.12 5.03 18.84
N ALA A 372 -12.99 4.72 19.48
CA ALA A 372 -11.94 5.69 19.78
C ALA A 372 -11.17 6.08 18.52
N TYR A 373 -10.52 7.24 18.53
CA TYR A 373 -9.58 7.66 17.51
C TYR A 373 -8.15 7.57 18.03
N GLU A 374 -7.22 7.36 17.11
CA GLU A 374 -5.78 7.34 17.37
C GLU A 374 -5.01 7.97 16.22
N ILE A 375 -3.81 8.49 16.48
CA ILE A 375 -2.88 8.93 15.45
C ILE A 375 -2.32 7.69 14.75
N VAL A 376 -2.34 7.69 13.42
CA VAL A 376 -1.89 6.54 12.59
C VAL A 376 -0.37 6.40 12.63
N GLU A 377 0.34 7.52 12.46
CA GLU A 377 1.80 7.57 12.45
C GLU A 377 2.34 7.67 13.88
N PRO A 378 3.01 6.64 14.43
CA PRO A 378 3.44 6.65 15.82
C PRO A 378 4.41 7.79 16.14
N PHE A 379 5.36 8.10 15.25
CA PHE A 379 6.32 9.17 15.49
C PHE A 379 5.71 10.57 15.42
N LEU A 380 4.61 10.75 14.71
CA LEU A 380 3.84 12.00 14.81
C LEU A 380 3.26 12.19 16.21
N ALA A 381 2.80 11.12 16.85
CA ALA A 381 2.31 11.18 18.22
C ALA A 381 3.43 11.59 19.19
N GLU A 382 4.59 10.94 19.10
CA GLU A 382 5.78 11.27 19.91
C GLU A 382 6.28 12.71 19.65
N TRP A 383 6.33 13.11 18.38
CA TRP A 383 6.75 14.46 18.00
C TRP A 383 5.79 15.53 18.56
N VAL A 384 4.47 15.30 18.50
CA VAL A 384 3.46 16.23 19.04
C VAL A 384 3.62 16.36 20.55
N LEU A 385 3.88 15.27 21.29
CA LEU A 385 4.15 15.32 22.73
C LEU A 385 5.41 16.14 23.04
N GLY A 386 6.50 15.92 22.32
CA GLY A 386 7.74 16.67 22.51
C GLY A 386 7.70 18.12 22.05
N TYR A 387 6.84 18.46 21.06
CA TYR A 387 6.66 19.83 20.57
C TYR A 387 5.82 20.71 21.51
N THR A 388 5.01 20.09 22.37
CA THR A 388 4.03 20.77 23.23
C THR A 388 4.44 20.83 24.70
N THR A 389 5.54 20.19 25.07
CA THR A 389 6.23 20.35 26.36
C THR A 389 7.34 21.39 26.27
#